data_efa627486b6e5e3eefeb683c86d20f65
#
_entry.id   efa627486b6e5e3eefeb683c86d20f65
#
_cell.length_a   1.000
_cell.length_b   1.000
_cell.length_c   1.000
_cell.angle_alpha   90.00
_cell.angle_beta   90.00
_cell.angle_gamma   90.00
#
_symmetry.space_group_name_H-M   'P 1'
#
loop_
_entity.id
_entity.type
_entity.pdbx_description
1 polymer ?
#
loop_
_entity_poly.entity_id
_entity_poly.type
_entity_poly.pdbx_seq_one_letter_code
_entity_poly.pdbx_strand_id
1 'polypeptide(L)'
;MNDKNIYKKKYSRIFFLLFLIFSPSLVEARLYIDITSPYLQKIPIAVPYLEVTPSTFENDLLGRKISKVLSDDLIFHGFFSVLDPASYGGRLGADWSKFRLDYLVKGFMEKKGDSLTAELRLFDMSTGSMIQGRRYNGKVNDYRMIAHRFCDLIVMAITGKHGVSLSKITFVVKKDGGIKEVYTSDFDGFNIRRETFDKGITVSPRYSPNGRYIAYTSYRTGKPYLYVKDTNTGKIYRLTAYSGLNIAPAWHPDNQRLAVTLSKDGNPDIYLIDFKGRIKTRLTRGPGINVSPAWSPDGKHLAFVSDRSGSPQIYVMDIRTRSARRITYSGAYNTDPQWSPHGDRIVYTGRTEGRFQVFSVSPGGGDPIQLTYSGNNENPSWSPDGRQILFSSTRMSPEKALFVMYANGRGQRMLLRYSNGVEIANWGPNRL
;
A
#
# COMPACT_ATOMS: atom_id res chain seq x y z
N MET A 1 -37.56 -61.48 70.93
CA MET A 1 -36.37 -61.90 70.16
C MET A 1 -36.24 -60.98 68.98
N ASN A 2 -35.14 -60.25 68.95
CA ASN A 2 -34.50 -59.48 67.94
C ASN A 2 -35.08 -58.11 67.51
N ASP A 3 -34.53 -57.12 68.15
CA ASP A 3 -34.35 -55.75 67.73
C ASP A 3 -33.58 -55.63 66.43
N LYS A 4 -33.99 -54.71 65.61
CA LYS A 4 -33.05 -53.98 64.72
C LYS A 4 -33.46 -52.50 64.58
N ASN A 5 -32.74 -51.67 65.28
CA ASN A 5 -32.61 -50.26 65.08
C ASN A 5 -32.09 -49.93 63.68
N ILE A 6 -32.80 -49.10 62.97
CA ILE A 6 -32.33 -48.48 61.73
C ILE A 6 -32.23 -46.99 61.91
N TYR A 7 -31.03 -46.49 61.97
CA TYR A 7 -30.67 -45.09 61.95
C TYR A 7 -31.06 -44.45 60.61
N LYS A 8 -31.96 -43.49 60.66
CA LYS A 8 -32.22 -42.59 59.50
C LYS A 8 -31.17 -41.48 59.49
N LYS A 9 -30.24 -41.52 58.55
CA LYS A 9 -29.37 -40.39 58.19
C LYS A 9 -30.17 -39.45 57.30
N LYS A 10 -30.41 -38.20 57.75
CA LYS A 10 -30.84 -37.05 56.97
C LYS A 10 -29.70 -36.60 56.09
N TYR A 11 -29.81 -36.74 54.79
CA TYR A 11 -28.97 -36.04 53.82
C TYR A 11 -29.60 -34.69 53.51
N SER A 12 -28.94 -33.62 53.99
CA SER A 12 -29.16 -32.25 53.57
C SER A 12 -28.56 -32.08 52.16
N ARG A 13 -29.44 -31.89 51.18
CA ARG A 13 -29.00 -31.49 49.80
C ARG A 13 -28.75 -30.00 49.77
N ILE A 14 -27.45 -29.63 49.85
CA ILE A 14 -27.01 -28.26 49.52
C ILE A 14 -27.02 -28.16 48.01
N PHE A 15 -27.95 -27.41 47.45
CA PHE A 15 -27.98 -27.02 46.06
C PHE A 15 -26.98 -25.88 45.89
N PHE A 16 -25.77 -26.17 45.34
CA PHE A 16 -24.85 -25.14 44.90
C PHE A 16 -25.34 -24.59 43.55
N LEU A 17 -25.97 -23.44 43.58
CA LEU A 17 -26.29 -22.65 42.36
C LEU A 17 -25.00 -22.06 41.87
N LEU A 18 -24.37 -22.67 40.84
CA LEU A 18 -23.29 -22.08 40.09
C LEU A 18 -23.90 -20.95 39.18
N PHE A 19 -23.81 -19.71 39.62
CA PHE A 19 -24.02 -18.54 38.75
C PHE A 19 -22.83 -18.47 37.81
N LEU A 20 -22.94 -19.04 36.60
CA LEU A 20 -22.08 -18.71 35.47
C LEU A 20 -22.32 -17.26 35.10
N ILE A 21 -21.46 -16.38 35.60
CA ILE A 21 -21.38 -15.00 35.13
C ILE A 21 -20.87 -15.07 33.68
N PHE A 22 -21.76 -15.14 32.72
CA PHE A 22 -21.48 -14.80 31.34
C PHE A 22 -21.22 -13.30 31.32
N SER A 23 -19.96 -12.89 31.43
CA SER A 23 -19.54 -11.57 31.00
C SER A 23 -19.73 -11.53 29.50
N PRO A 24 -20.64 -10.71 28.96
CA PRO A 24 -20.66 -10.50 27.52
C PRO A 24 -19.32 -9.86 27.17
N SER A 25 -18.45 -10.60 26.52
CA SER A 25 -17.34 -9.99 25.81
C SER A 25 -18.00 -9.01 24.83
N LEU A 26 -17.84 -7.73 25.07
CA LEU A 26 -18.17 -6.68 24.10
C LEU A 26 -17.30 -6.99 22.86
N VAL A 27 -17.86 -7.75 21.94
CA VAL A 27 -17.34 -7.84 20.59
C VAL A 27 -17.54 -6.45 20.02
N GLU A 28 -16.50 -5.62 20.08
CA GLU A 28 -16.47 -4.38 19.31
C GLU A 28 -16.75 -4.78 17.85
N ALA A 29 -17.94 -4.46 17.38
CA ALA A 29 -18.29 -4.65 15.99
C ALA A 29 -17.43 -3.68 15.15
N ARG A 30 -16.26 -4.15 14.74
CA ARG A 30 -15.38 -3.39 13.85
C ARG A 30 -16.08 -3.23 12.52
N LEU A 31 -16.25 -1.99 12.10
CA LEU A 31 -16.87 -1.64 10.83
C LEU A 31 -16.02 -2.18 9.68
N TYR A 32 -16.48 -3.22 9.00
CA TYR A 32 -15.87 -3.68 7.76
C TYR A 32 -16.29 -2.74 6.62
N ILE A 33 -15.37 -1.90 6.18
CA ILE A 33 -15.61 -0.94 5.09
C ILE A 33 -15.11 -1.55 3.80
N ASP A 34 -16.02 -2.02 2.97
CA ASP A 34 -15.75 -2.41 1.59
C ASP A 34 -15.85 -1.18 0.68
N ILE A 35 -14.71 -0.53 0.41
CA ILE A 35 -14.65 0.63 -0.49
C ILE A 35 -14.94 0.30 -1.96
N THR A 36 -15.04 -0.98 -2.29
CA THR A 36 -15.42 -1.44 -3.63
C THR A 36 -16.92 -1.54 -3.83
N SER A 37 -17.69 -1.48 -2.73
CA SER A 37 -19.16 -1.50 -2.77
C SER A 37 -19.70 -0.30 -3.54
N PRO A 38 -20.62 -0.50 -4.49
CA PRO A 38 -21.30 0.61 -5.18
C PRO A 38 -22.19 1.43 -4.24
N TYR A 39 -22.51 0.91 -3.05
CA TYR A 39 -23.34 1.53 -2.02
C TYR A 39 -22.54 2.03 -0.82
N LEU A 40 -21.24 2.25 -0.99
CA LEU A 40 -20.39 2.72 0.10
C LEU A 40 -20.92 4.05 0.67
N GLN A 41 -21.50 4.00 1.86
CA GLN A 41 -21.78 5.18 2.65
C GLN A 41 -20.48 5.68 3.25
N LYS A 42 -20.04 6.87 2.81
CA LYS A 42 -18.83 7.48 3.36
C LYS A 42 -19.05 7.92 4.81
N ILE A 43 -18.00 7.84 5.60
CA ILE A 43 -17.96 8.25 7.00
C ILE A 43 -17.81 9.77 7.07
N PRO A 44 -18.81 10.51 7.58
CA PRO A 44 -18.71 11.95 7.72
C PRO A 44 -17.77 12.32 8.88
N ILE A 45 -16.77 13.14 8.58
CA ILE A 45 -15.77 13.60 9.56
C ILE A 45 -15.47 15.09 9.35
N ALA A 46 -15.30 15.84 10.46
CA ALA A 46 -14.82 17.21 10.40
C ALA A 46 -13.38 17.32 10.93
N VAL A 47 -12.58 18.14 10.23
CA VAL A 47 -11.20 18.48 10.57
C VAL A 47 -11.09 20.01 10.64
N PRO A 48 -11.42 20.65 11.78
CA PRO A 48 -11.26 22.09 11.97
C PRO A 48 -9.81 22.54 11.84
N TYR A 49 -9.61 23.81 11.58
CA TYR A 49 -8.26 24.40 11.62
C TYR A 49 -7.68 24.24 13.01
N LEU A 50 -6.47 23.71 13.09
CA LEU A 50 -5.79 23.51 14.36
C LEU A 50 -5.34 24.85 14.92
N GLU A 51 -5.59 25.07 16.20
CA GLU A 51 -5.13 26.27 16.92
C GLU A 51 -3.64 26.12 17.24
N VAL A 52 -2.85 27.16 16.94
CA VAL A 52 -1.40 27.15 17.18
C VAL A 52 -1.04 28.29 18.13
N THR A 53 -0.37 27.96 19.22
CA THR A 53 0.10 28.92 20.21
C THR A 53 1.60 29.22 20.00
N PRO A 54 2.06 30.50 20.08
CA PRO A 54 1.22 31.70 20.18
C PRO A 54 0.41 31.96 18.92
N SER A 55 -0.77 32.59 19.07
CA SER A 55 -1.62 32.95 17.94
C SER A 55 -0.99 34.12 17.19
N THR A 56 -0.55 33.84 15.98
CA THR A 56 -0.02 34.80 15.00
C THR A 56 -0.52 34.39 13.62
N PHE A 57 -0.54 35.33 12.68
CA PHE A 57 -0.96 35.04 11.30
C PHE A 57 -0.20 33.83 10.69
N GLU A 58 1.13 33.76 10.89
CA GLU A 58 1.97 32.67 10.39
C GLU A 58 1.60 31.33 11.03
N ASN A 59 1.34 31.32 12.32
CA ASN A 59 0.97 30.11 13.07
C ASN A 59 -0.44 29.65 12.72
N ASP A 60 -1.39 30.56 12.53
CA ASP A 60 -2.74 30.23 12.06
C ASP A 60 -2.68 29.59 10.64
N LEU A 61 -1.80 30.10 9.78
CA LEU A 61 -1.58 29.51 8.46
C LEU A 61 -0.98 28.08 8.58
N LEU A 62 -0.08 27.84 9.53
CA LEU A 62 0.46 26.51 9.82
C LEU A 62 -0.64 25.55 10.26
N GLY A 63 -1.51 25.98 11.18
CA GLY A 63 -2.66 25.18 11.64
C GLY A 63 -3.57 24.79 10.49
N ARG A 64 -3.89 25.71 9.58
CA ARG A 64 -4.67 25.43 8.37
C ARG A 64 -3.97 24.45 7.43
N LYS A 65 -2.65 24.58 7.23
CA LYS A 65 -1.87 23.65 6.40
C LYS A 65 -1.94 22.22 6.92
N ILE A 66 -1.82 22.03 8.23
CA ILE A 66 -1.86 20.70 8.83
C ILE A 66 -3.26 20.09 8.72
N SER A 67 -4.31 20.88 9.03
CA SER A 67 -5.70 20.43 8.85
C SER A 67 -6.00 20.04 7.42
N LYS A 68 -5.46 20.81 6.45
CA LYS A 68 -5.62 20.49 5.04
C LYS A 68 -4.94 19.17 4.68
N VAL A 69 -3.70 18.94 5.12
CA VAL A 69 -3.01 17.66 4.87
C VAL A 69 -3.80 16.49 5.46
N LEU A 70 -4.26 16.62 6.71
CA LEU A 70 -5.06 15.58 7.35
C LEU A 70 -6.39 15.31 6.60
N SER A 71 -7.05 16.38 6.14
CA SER A 71 -8.27 16.27 5.34
C SER A 71 -8.02 15.58 4.00
N ASP A 72 -6.95 15.98 3.30
CA ASP A 72 -6.57 15.40 2.01
C ASP A 72 -6.21 13.91 2.17
N ASP A 73 -5.51 13.54 3.24
CA ASP A 73 -5.18 12.16 3.59
C ASP A 73 -6.44 11.31 3.82
N LEU A 74 -7.40 11.82 4.59
CA LEU A 74 -8.66 11.14 4.85
C LEU A 74 -9.47 10.95 3.55
N ILE A 75 -9.55 11.99 2.72
CA ILE A 75 -10.19 11.91 1.40
C ILE A 75 -9.47 10.89 0.50
N PHE A 76 -8.14 10.83 0.58
CA PHE A 76 -7.34 9.90 -0.22
C PHE A 76 -7.72 8.44 0.05
N HIS A 77 -8.06 8.08 1.28
CA HIS A 77 -8.52 6.73 1.64
C HIS A 77 -9.85 6.32 0.97
N GLY A 78 -10.67 7.29 0.54
CA GLY A 78 -11.86 7.06 -0.28
C GLY A 78 -13.15 6.74 0.47
N PHE A 79 -13.08 6.38 1.73
CA PHE A 79 -14.25 6.05 2.57
C PHE A 79 -14.61 7.12 3.60
N PHE A 80 -13.91 8.23 3.64
CA PHE A 80 -14.30 9.41 4.40
C PHE A 80 -14.99 10.46 3.54
N SER A 81 -15.92 11.17 4.14
CA SER A 81 -16.51 12.42 3.64
C SER A 81 -16.11 13.53 4.60
N VAL A 82 -15.05 14.27 4.24
CA VAL A 82 -14.56 15.37 5.07
C VAL A 82 -15.44 16.59 4.85
N LEU A 83 -16.01 17.15 5.94
CA LEU A 83 -16.82 18.35 5.89
C LEU A 83 -15.97 19.54 5.46
N ASP A 84 -16.46 20.29 4.47
CA ASP A 84 -15.75 21.49 3.96
C ASP A 84 -15.62 22.54 5.08
N PRO A 85 -14.41 22.99 5.42
CA PRO A 85 -14.19 24.05 6.41
C PRO A 85 -14.98 25.35 6.12
N ALA A 86 -15.26 25.66 4.86
CA ALA A 86 -16.08 26.82 4.49
C ALA A 86 -17.50 26.76 5.07
N SER A 87 -18.07 25.55 5.24
CA SER A 87 -19.45 25.36 5.75
C SER A 87 -19.64 25.72 7.23
N TYR A 88 -18.54 25.74 8.02
CA TYR A 88 -18.56 26.05 9.45
C TYR A 88 -17.51 27.11 9.85
N GLY A 89 -16.92 27.80 8.89
CA GLY A 89 -15.88 28.81 9.10
C GLY A 89 -14.54 28.26 9.58
N GLY A 90 -14.33 26.93 9.51
CA GLY A 90 -13.09 26.24 9.86
C GLY A 90 -12.74 26.24 11.36
N ARG A 91 -13.60 26.76 12.22
CA ARG A 91 -13.31 26.94 13.65
C ARG A 91 -13.74 25.73 14.47
N LEU A 92 -12.94 25.40 15.50
CA LEU A 92 -13.23 24.31 16.43
C LEU A 92 -14.52 24.58 17.25
N GLY A 93 -14.81 25.84 17.58
CA GLY A 93 -15.98 26.27 18.33
C GLY A 93 -17.28 26.36 17.52
N ALA A 94 -17.36 25.75 16.34
CA ALA A 94 -18.61 25.69 15.55
C ALA A 94 -19.69 24.91 16.29
N ASP A 95 -20.97 25.22 15.98
CA ASP A 95 -22.12 24.45 16.46
C ASP A 95 -22.24 23.14 15.63
N TRP A 96 -21.65 22.08 16.16
CA TRP A 96 -21.58 20.78 15.49
C TRP A 96 -22.92 20.06 15.39
N SER A 97 -23.92 20.45 16.17
CA SER A 97 -25.27 19.85 16.13
C SER A 97 -25.98 20.07 14.78
N LYS A 98 -25.55 21.08 14.02
CA LYS A 98 -26.08 21.41 12.69
C LYS A 98 -25.58 20.47 11.59
N PHE A 99 -24.56 19.64 11.86
CA PHE A 99 -23.93 18.78 10.88
C PHE A 99 -24.11 17.30 11.28
N ARG A 100 -24.38 16.46 10.29
CA ARG A 100 -24.42 15.01 10.50
C ARG A 100 -23.00 14.47 10.41
N LEU A 101 -22.32 14.39 11.55
CA LEU A 101 -20.96 13.91 11.65
C LEU A 101 -20.90 12.64 12.49
N ASP A 102 -20.11 11.66 12.04
CA ASP A 102 -19.77 10.51 12.86
C ASP A 102 -18.56 10.81 13.73
N TYR A 103 -17.59 11.61 13.19
CA TYR A 103 -16.35 11.90 13.89
C TYR A 103 -15.95 13.38 13.79
N LEU A 104 -15.23 13.83 14.82
CA LEU A 104 -14.66 15.18 14.90
C LEU A 104 -13.20 15.09 15.36
N VAL A 105 -12.28 15.70 14.59
CA VAL A 105 -10.91 15.91 15.01
C VAL A 105 -10.83 17.22 15.81
N LYS A 106 -10.16 17.16 16.99
CA LYS A 106 -9.76 18.35 17.77
C LYS A 106 -8.26 18.35 17.95
N GLY A 107 -7.62 19.50 17.91
CA GLY A 107 -6.18 19.56 18.11
C GLY A 107 -5.67 20.94 18.47
N PHE A 108 -4.58 20.92 19.24
CA PHE A 108 -3.84 22.10 19.68
C PHE A 108 -2.37 21.91 19.36
N MET A 109 -1.71 23.01 19.07
CA MET A 109 -0.30 23.01 18.72
C MET A 109 0.42 24.14 19.43
N GLU A 110 1.64 23.86 19.86
CA GLU A 110 2.56 24.85 20.43
C GLU A 110 3.80 24.92 19.53
N LYS A 111 4.10 26.12 19.02
CA LYS A 111 5.32 26.40 18.25
C LYS A 111 6.28 27.21 19.11
N LYS A 112 7.49 26.69 19.32
CA LYS A 112 8.61 27.38 19.98
C LYS A 112 9.82 27.36 19.05
N GLY A 113 10.09 28.47 18.36
CA GLY A 113 11.12 28.53 17.32
C GLY A 113 10.84 27.52 16.20
N ASP A 114 11.75 26.57 15.95
CA ASP A 114 11.60 25.46 14.98
C ASP A 114 10.92 24.21 15.59
N SER A 115 10.69 24.18 16.90
CA SER A 115 10.01 23.06 17.56
C SER A 115 8.49 23.19 17.44
N LEU A 116 7.84 22.07 17.19
CA LEU A 116 6.39 21.94 17.11
C LEU A 116 5.93 20.78 18.01
N THR A 117 5.06 21.09 18.96
CA THR A 117 4.30 20.10 19.72
C THR A 117 2.86 20.12 19.25
N ALA A 118 2.32 18.97 18.88
CA ALA A 118 0.93 18.83 18.42
C ALA A 118 0.20 17.79 19.26
N GLU A 119 -0.96 18.13 19.76
CA GLU A 119 -1.86 17.22 20.45
C GLU A 119 -3.15 17.10 19.62
N LEU A 120 -3.39 15.92 19.07
CA LEU A 120 -4.50 15.63 18.16
C LEU A 120 -5.40 14.57 18.79
N ARG A 121 -6.71 14.76 18.69
CA ARG A 121 -7.73 13.90 19.29
C ARG A 121 -8.87 13.66 18.31
N LEU A 122 -9.38 12.41 18.27
CA LEU A 122 -10.55 12.00 17.51
C LEU A 122 -11.71 11.72 18.47
N PHE A 123 -12.86 12.31 18.20
CA PHE A 123 -14.07 12.12 18.98
C PHE A 123 -15.16 11.45 18.13
N ASP A 124 -15.84 10.50 18.74
CA ASP A 124 -17.10 9.95 18.24
C ASP A 124 -18.23 10.93 18.58
N MET A 125 -18.97 11.37 17.55
CA MET A 125 -20.00 12.40 17.73
C MET A 125 -21.32 11.84 18.27
N SER A 126 -21.53 10.53 18.18
CA SER A 126 -22.72 9.87 18.73
C SER A 126 -22.66 9.72 20.25
N THR A 127 -21.46 9.47 20.78
CA THR A 127 -21.21 9.26 22.22
C THR A 127 -20.58 10.47 22.91
N GLY A 128 -20.00 11.40 22.13
CA GLY A 128 -19.18 12.50 22.63
C GLY A 128 -17.83 12.06 23.19
N SER A 129 -17.46 10.78 23.07
CA SER A 129 -16.26 10.20 23.66
C SER A 129 -15.03 10.39 22.79
N MET A 130 -13.88 10.61 23.42
CA MET A 130 -12.59 10.56 22.73
C MET A 130 -12.23 9.10 22.50
N ILE A 131 -12.09 8.69 21.22
CA ILE A 131 -11.71 7.32 20.83
C ILE A 131 -10.23 7.17 20.52
N GLN A 132 -9.54 8.26 20.18
CA GLN A 132 -8.11 8.28 19.92
C GLN A 132 -7.51 9.64 20.24
N GLY A 133 -6.32 9.66 20.85
CA GLY A 133 -5.56 10.86 21.09
C GLY A 133 -4.05 10.59 21.05
N ARG A 134 -3.29 11.57 20.52
CA ARG A 134 -1.83 11.45 20.44
C ARG A 134 -1.16 12.81 20.52
N ARG A 135 -0.04 12.84 21.29
CA ARG A 135 0.88 13.97 21.32
C ARG A 135 2.11 13.66 20.49
N TYR A 136 2.50 14.61 19.65
CA TYR A 136 3.67 14.55 18.77
C TYR A 136 4.62 15.68 19.12
N ASN A 137 5.93 15.40 19.12
CA ASN A 137 7.00 16.38 19.22
C ASN A 137 7.87 16.24 17.97
N GLY A 138 8.21 17.36 17.35
CA GLY A 138 9.01 17.40 16.12
C GLY A 138 9.39 18.81 15.76
N LYS A 139 9.85 19.00 14.53
CA LYS A 139 10.11 20.32 13.95
C LYS A 139 8.89 20.84 13.20
N VAL A 140 8.85 22.14 12.95
CA VAL A 140 7.79 22.75 12.13
C VAL A 140 7.70 22.08 10.75
N ASN A 141 8.83 21.73 10.14
CA ASN A 141 8.85 21.05 8.84
C ASN A 141 8.32 19.61 8.87
N ASP A 142 8.16 19.01 10.06
CA ASP A 142 7.59 17.65 10.20
C ASP A 142 6.05 17.65 10.20
N TYR A 143 5.41 18.80 10.00
CA TYR A 143 3.95 18.95 10.10
C TYR A 143 3.16 17.95 9.24
N ARG A 144 3.64 17.64 8.02
CA ARG A 144 2.99 16.64 7.16
C ARG A 144 3.08 15.25 7.79
N MET A 145 4.26 14.87 8.30
CA MET A 145 4.45 13.56 8.96
C MET A 145 3.54 13.42 10.19
N ILE A 146 3.33 14.51 10.95
CA ILE A 146 2.37 14.52 12.08
C ILE A 146 0.95 14.26 11.58
N ALA A 147 0.52 14.95 10.52
CA ALA A 147 -0.79 14.74 9.90
C ALA A 147 -0.96 13.29 9.40
N HIS A 148 0.01 12.78 8.66
CA HIS A 148 0.00 11.40 8.13
C HIS A 148 -0.08 10.35 9.25
N ARG A 149 0.69 10.52 10.33
CA ARG A 149 0.65 9.62 11.49
C ARG A 149 -0.71 9.64 12.18
N PHE A 150 -1.30 10.81 12.32
CA PHE A 150 -2.61 10.92 12.95
C PHE A 150 -3.72 10.39 12.04
N CYS A 151 -3.64 10.61 10.73
CA CYS A 151 -4.56 9.99 9.77
C CYS A 151 -4.52 8.46 9.86
N ASP A 152 -3.33 7.86 9.91
CA ASP A 152 -3.18 6.40 10.06
C ASP A 152 -3.81 5.89 11.36
N LEU A 153 -3.65 6.63 12.48
CA LEU A 153 -4.32 6.31 13.74
C LEU A 153 -5.86 6.42 13.65
N ILE A 154 -6.40 7.42 12.95
CA ILE A 154 -7.84 7.54 12.69
C ILE A 154 -8.32 6.32 11.89
N VAL A 155 -7.63 5.98 10.80
CA VAL A 155 -7.97 4.83 9.97
C VAL A 155 -7.95 3.55 10.80
N MET A 156 -6.89 3.34 11.60
CA MET A 156 -6.74 2.18 12.47
C MET A 156 -7.86 2.10 13.53
N ALA A 157 -8.18 3.23 14.18
CA ALA A 157 -9.21 3.28 15.21
C ALA A 157 -10.60 2.90 14.66
N ILE A 158 -10.91 3.35 13.44
CA ILE A 158 -12.23 3.15 12.82
C ILE A 158 -12.32 1.78 12.12
N THR A 159 -11.27 1.34 11.44
CA THR A 159 -11.32 0.14 10.58
C THR A 159 -10.64 -1.10 11.19
N GLY A 160 -9.86 -0.92 12.26
CA GLY A 160 -9.04 -1.97 12.86
C GLY A 160 -7.80 -2.37 12.04
N LYS A 161 -7.49 -1.65 10.95
CA LYS A 161 -6.33 -1.88 10.09
C LYS A 161 -5.65 -0.55 9.75
N HIS A 162 -4.32 -0.59 9.61
CA HIS A 162 -3.57 0.57 9.13
C HIS A 162 -3.95 0.93 7.70
N GLY A 163 -3.89 2.22 7.37
CA GLY A 163 -4.13 2.73 6.04
C GLY A 163 -2.87 2.79 5.18
N VAL A 164 -2.76 3.82 4.33
CA VAL A 164 -1.61 4.04 3.44
C VAL A 164 -0.80 5.27 3.82
N SER A 165 -1.24 6.05 4.80
CA SER A 165 -0.72 7.40 5.08
C SER A 165 0.77 7.41 5.48
N LEU A 166 1.32 6.28 5.92
CA LEU A 166 2.75 6.14 6.26
C LEU A 166 3.56 5.38 5.20
N SER A 167 2.95 5.04 4.08
CA SER A 167 3.63 4.37 2.98
C SER A 167 4.34 5.35 2.05
N LYS A 168 5.25 4.82 1.25
CA LYS A 168 5.96 5.57 0.21
C LYS A 168 5.80 4.89 -1.13
N ILE A 169 5.98 5.68 -2.19
CA ILE A 169 5.98 5.20 -3.57
C ILE A 169 7.40 5.34 -4.12
N THR A 170 7.86 4.35 -4.88
CA THR A 170 9.04 4.48 -5.73
C THR A 170 8.64 4.43 -7.19
N PHE A 171 9.30 5.19 -8.03
CA PHE A 171 8.99 5.32 -9.45
C PHE A 171 10.21 5.72 -10.26
N VAL A 172 10.11 5.61 -11.58
CA VAL A 172 11.18 5.99 -12.52
C VAL A 172 10.81 7.31 -13.19
N VAL A 173 11.72 8.27 -13.15
CA VAL A 173 11.62 9.54 -13.88
C VAL A 173 12.52 9.46 -15.10
N LYS A 174 11.98 9.79 -16.28
CA LYS A 174 12.75 9.99 -17.48
C LYS A 174 13.41 11.35 -17.45
N LYS A 175 14.64 11.45 -17.95
CA LYS A 175 15.41 12.67 -18.12
C LYS A 175 15.89 12.78 -19.56
N ASP A 176 16.41 13.95 -19.89
CA ASP A 176 17.03 14.17 -21.19
C ASP A 176 18.19 13.20 -21.44
N GLY A 177 18.49 12.91 -22.70
CA GLY A 177 19.53 11.95 -23.07
C GLY A 177 19.19 10.50 -22.81
N GLY A 178 17.90 10.13 -22.59
CA GLY A 178 17.47 8.75 -22.35
C GLY A 178 17.78 8.21 -20.95
N ILE A 179 18.23 9.07 -20.05
CA ILE A 179 18.54 8.70 -18.66
C ILE A 179 17.24 8.41 -17.91
N LYS A 180 17.26 7.35 -17.12
CA LYS A 180 16.17 6.97 -16.22
C LYS A 180 16.69 6.79 -14.82
N GLU A 181 16.05 7.42 -13.85
CA GLU A 181 16.48 7.38 -12.45
C GLU A 181 15.31 7.03 -11.54
N VAL A 182 15.62 6.37 -10.43
CA VAL A 182 14.65 6.03 -9.39
C VAL A 182 14.45 7.22 -8.46
N TYR A 183 13.18 7.49 -8.18
CA TYR A 183 12.71 8.49 -7.24
C TYR A 183 11.76 7.85 -6.23
N THR A 184 11.54 8.53 -5.13
CA THR A 184 10.53 8.21 -4.13
C THR A 184 9.68 9.44 -3.81
N SER A 185 8.47 9.20 -3.33
CA SER A 185 7.60 10.22 -2.72
C SER A 185 6.86 9.62 -1.53
N ASP A 186 6.19 10.46 -0.77
CA ASP A 186 5.13 10.00 0.12
C ASP A 186 3.96 9.46 -0.71
N PHE A 187 3.03 8.74 -0.08
CA PHE A 187 1.90 8.08 -0.75
C PHE A 187 1.02 9.03 -1.56
N ASP A 188 0.98 10.30 -1.17
CA ASP A 188 0.19 11.37 -1.78
C ASP A 188 0.95 12.17 -2.87
N GLY A 189 2.15 11.73 -3.24
CA GLY A 189 2.97 12.34 -4.28
C GLY A 189 3.85 13.50 -3.81
N PHE A 190 3.83 13.85 -2.52
CA PHE A 190 4.71 14.89 -1.96
C PHE A 190 6.09 14.35 -1.55
N ASN A 191 6.99 15.25 -1.12
CA ASN A 191 8.34 14.93 -0.65
C ASN A 191 9.14 14.09 -1.64
N ILE A 192 9.09 14.49 -2.93
CA ILE A 192 9.78 13.80 -4.00
C ILE A 192 11.29 13.86 -3.80
N ARG A 193 11.94 12.69 -3.84
CA ARG A 193 13.37 12.54 -3.63
C ARG A 193 13.98 11.65 -4.69
N ARG A 194 15.09 12.08 -5.29
CA ARG A 194 15.89 11.26 -6.19
C ARG A 194 16.71 10.25 -5.39
N GLU A 195 16.65 8.99 -5.76
CA GLU A 195 17.28 7.89 -5.03
C GLU A 195 18.53 7.34 -5.75
N THR A 196 18.60 7.49 -7.09
CA THR A 196 19.74 7.04 -7.88
C THR A 196 20.38 8.17 -8.66
N PHE A 197 21.69 8.05 -8.93
CA PHE A 197 22.50 9.02 -9.66
C PHE A 197 23.41 8.29 -10.67
N ASP A 198 22.84 7.27 -11.34
CA ASP A 198 23.56 6.31 -12.15
C ASP A 198 23.95 6.87 -13.53
N LYS A 199 23.38 8.01 -13.94
CA LYS A 199 23.57 8.66 -15.24
C LYS A 199 23.35 7.70 -16.43
N GLY A 200 22.47 6.71 -16.23
CA GLY A 200 22.10 5.69 -17.20
C GLY A 200 20.65 5.25 -17.05
N ILE A 201 20.33 4.08 -17.52
CA ILE A 201 18.99 3.50 -17.40
C ILE A 201 18.88 2.76 -16.06
N THR A 202 17.96 3.22 -15.19
CA THR A 202 17.60 2.56 -13.94
C THR A 202 16.09 2.28 -13.95
N VAL A 203 15.69 1.02 -13.75
CA VAL A 203 14.29 0.59 -13.91
C VAL A 203 13.88 -0.46 -12.88
N SER A 204 12.59 -0.77 -12.85
CA SER A 204 11.98 -1.82 -12.03
C SER A 204 12.29 -1.70 -10.53
N PRO A 205 12.13 -0.50 -9.92
CA PRO A 205 12.34 -0.35 -8.49
C PRO A 205 11.26 -1.11 -7.71
N ARG A 206 11.67 -1.77 -6.61
CA ARG A 206 10.77 -2.50 -5.70
C ARG A 206 11.20 -2.31 -4.25
N TYR A 207 10.30 -1.81 -3.42
CA TYR A 207 10.49 -1.80 -1.97
C TYR A 207 10.52 -3.22 -1.40
N SER A 208 11.39 -3.44 -0.42
CA SER A 208 11.29 -4.62 0.44
C SER A 208 10.02 -4.58 1.30
N PRO A 209 9.47 -5.73 1.72
CA PRO A 209 8.27 -5.79 2.56
C PRO A 209 8.36 -4.99 3.87
N ASN A 210 9.55 -4.83 4.45
CA ASN A 210 9.80 -3.98 5.63
C ASN A 210 10.09 -2.50 5.28
N GLY A 211 10.07 -2.11 4.00
CA GLY A 211 10.30 -0.75 3.53
C GLY A 211 11.74 -0.23 3.63
N ARG A 212 12.67 -1.02 4.20
CA ARG A 212 14.05 -0.57 4.42
C ARG A 212 14.88 -0.50 3.14
N TYR A 213 14.61 -1.38 2.17
CA TYR A 213 15.43 -1.50 0.96
C TYR A 213 14.62 -1.22 -0.29
N ILE A 214 15.33 -0.70 -1.33
CA ILE A 214 14.82 -0.60 -2.69
C ILE A 214 15.74 -1.44 -3.58
N ALA A 215 15.22 -2.53 -4.16
CA ALA A 215 15.91 -3.27 -5.21
C ALA A 215 15.54 -2.71 -6.58
N TYR A 216 16.49 -2.63 -7.50
CA TYR A 216 16.28 -2.08 -8.84
C TYR A 216 17.30 -2.63 -9.84
N THR A 217 16.99 -2.52 -11.12
CA THR A 217 17.91 -2.83 -12.22
C THR A 217 18.59 -1.55 -12.65
N SER A 218 19.94 -1.57 -12.80
CA SER A 218 20.70 -0.44 -13.31
C SER A 218 21.69 -0.86 -14.38
N TYR A 219 21.79 -0.03 -15.43
CA TYR A 219 22.77 -0.15 -16.53
C TYR A 219 24.00 0.74 -16.32
N ARG A 220 24.29 1.21 -15.09
CA ARG A 220 25.42 2.11 -14.77
C ARG A 220 26.79 1.61 -15.25
N THR A 221 26.95 0.31 -15.46
CA THR A 221 28.17 -0.33 -15.94
C THR A 221 28.06 -0.82 -17.39
N GLY A 222 27.05 -0.36 -18.15
CA GLY A 222 26.75 -0.81 -19.50
C GLY A 222 26.00 -2.15 -19.60
N LYS A 223 25.84 -2.87 -18.47
CA LYS A 223 25.13 -4.15 -18.39
C LYS A 223 24.01 -4.07 -17.32
N PRO A 224 22.89 -4.79 -17.51
CA PRO A 224 21.79 -4.81 -16.54
C PRO A 224 22.17 -5.66 -15.33
N TYR A 225 22.45 -5.01 -14.21
CA TYR A 225 22.69 -5.66 -12.93
C TYR A 225 21.68 -5.20 -11.90
N LEU A 226 21.43 -6.06 -10.89
CA LEU A 226 20.60 -5.72 -9.77
C LEU A 226 21.40 -5.04 -8.68
N TYR A 227 20.81 -3.97 -8.15
CA TYR A 227 21.32 -3.21 -7.02
C TYR A 227 20.26 -3.12 -5.93
N VAL A 228 20.72 -2.94 -4.70
CA VAL A 228 19.88 -2.68 -3.53
C VAL A 228 20.40 -1.42 -2.85
N LYS A 229 19.48 -0.49 -2.57
CA LYS A 229 19.74 0.69 -1.76
C LYS A 229 19.12 0.51 -0.38
N ASP A 230 19.89 0.70 0.68
CA ASP A 230 19.39 0.86 2.05
C ASP A 230 18.87 2.31 2.20
N THR A 231 17.57 2.47 2.41
CA THR A 231 16.92 3.80 2.48
C THR A 231 17.26 4.56 3.76
N ASN A 232 17.72 3.88 4.81
CA ASN A 232 18.10 4.51 6.07
C ASN A 232 19.51 5.08 6.01
N THR A 233 20.45 4.36 5.39
CA THR A 233 21.86 4.76 5.33
C THR A 233 22.27 5.38 3.99
N GLY A 234 21.44 5.23 2.95
CA GLY A 234 21.74 5.64 1.58
C GLY A 234 22.75 4.75 0.85
N LYS A 235 23.31 3.73 1.51
CA LYS A 235 24.30 2.82 0.91
C LYS A 235 23.67 1.99 -0.22
N ILE A 236 24.45 1.82 -1.30
CA ILE A 236 24.05 1.04 -2.47
C ILE A 236 24.98 -0.17 -2.59
N TYR A 237 24.40 -1.34 -2.79
CA TYR A 237 25.09 -2.61 -2.97
C TYR A 237 24.71 -3.21 -4.33
N ARG A 238 25.71 -3.72 -5.08
CA ARG A 238 25.42 -4.56 -6.23
C ARG A 238 25.02 -5.95 -5.75
N LEU A 239 23.79 -6.37 -6.07
CA LEU A 239 23.24 -7.64 -5.61
C LEU A 239 23.62 -8.79 -6.54
N THR A 240 23.53 -8.58 -7.87
CA THR A 240 23.92 -9.61 -8.87
C THR A 240 24.77 -9.03 -9.97
N ALA A 241 25.57 -9.88 -10.61
CA ALA A 241 26.39 -9.57 -11.79
C ALA A 241 26.58 -10.82 -12.65
N TYR A 242 25.58 -11.67 -12.76
CA TYR A 242 25.63 -12.84 -13.63
C TYR A 242 25.68 -12.42 -15.10
N SER A 243 26.20 -13.31 -15.99
CA SER A 243 26.21 -13.05 -17.43
C SER A 243 24.78 -12.86 -17.97
N GLY A 244 24.62 -11.98 -18.96
CA GLY A 244 23.32 -11.66 -19.54
C GLY A 244 22.44 -10.77 -18.67
N LEU A 245 21.13 -10.98 -18.73
CA LEU A 245 20.14 -10.18 -18.02
C LEU A 245 20.14 -10.49 -16.51
N ASN A 246 20.06 -9.43 -15.71
CA ASN A 246 19.81 -9.46 -14.26
C ASN A 246 18.76 -8.38 -13.96
N ILE A 247 17.48 -8.72 -14.06
CA ILE A 247 16.38 -7.74 -14.07
C ILE A 247 15.20 -8.16 -13.22
N ALA A 248 14.22 -7.24 -13.06
CA ALA A 248 12.91 -7.46 -12.48
C ALA A 248 12.97 -8.13 -11.08
N PRO A 249 13.57 -7.50 -10.07
CA PRO A 249 13.61 -8.03 -8.73
C PRO A 249 12.22 -8.04 -8.08
N ALA A 250 11.87 -9.14 -7.40
CA ALA A 250 10.67 -9.25 -6.59
C ALA A 250 11.04 -9.80 -5.21
N TRP A 251 10.82 -9.02 -4.18
CA TRP A 251 11.09 -9.42 -2.80
C TRP A 251 10.15 -10.52 -2.34
N HIS A 252 10.72 -11.56 -1.74
CA HIS A 252 9.93 -12.53 -0.99
C HIS A 252 9.43 -11.89 0.32
N PRO A 253 8.24 -12.25 0.83
CA PRO A 253 7.68 -11.66 2.05
C PRO A 253 8.58 -11.76 3.30
N ASP A 254 9.54 -12.70 3.32
CA ASP A 254 10.49 -12.87 4.45
C ASP A 254 11.59 -11.80 4.53
N ASN A 255 11.68 -10.87 3.58
CA ASN A 255 12.74 -9.85 3.47
C ASN A 255 14.17 -10.38 3.25
N GLN A 256 14.36 -11.69 3.06
CA GLN A 256 15.70 -12.31 2.96
C GLN A 256 16.01 -12.84 1.56
N ARG A 257 15.00 -13.06 0.75
CA ARG A 257 15.09 -13.66 -0.57
C ARG A 257 14.43 -12.79 -1.63
N LEU A 258 14.89 -12.94 -2.88
CA LEU A 258 14.28 -12.30 -4.04
C LEU A 258 14.10 -13.33 -5.15
N ALA A 259 12.99 -13.25 -5.88
CA ALA A 259 12.89 -13.82 -7.22
C ALA A 259 13.41 -12.77 -8.21
N VAL A 260 14.23 -13.21 -9.14
CA VAL A 260 14.88 -12.32 -10.13
C VAL A 260 14.90 -13.01 -11.50
N THR A 261 14.89 -12.24 -12.57
CA THR A 261 15.06 -12.76 -13.92
C THR A 261 16.54 -12.73 -14.29
N LEU A 262 17.11 -13.91 -14.62
CA LEU A 262 18.47 -14.05 -15.12
C LEU A 262 18.46 -14.79 -16.46
N SER A 263 19.34 -14.40 -17.41
CA SER A 263 19.55 -15.14 -18.67
C SER A 263 20.90 -15.85 -18.74
N LYS A 264 21.56 -16.10 -17.61
CA LYS A 264 22.90 -16.67 -17.53
C LYS A 264 23.04 -18.07 -18.15
N ASP A 265 21.98 -18.82 -18.26
CA ASP A 265 21.92 -20.18 -18.81
C ASP A 265 21.23 -20.21 -20.20
N GLY A 266 21.27 -19.09 -20.94
CA GLY A 266 20.70 -18.93 -22.29
C GLY A 266 19.38 -18.16 -22.26
N ASN A 267 18.27 -18.79 -21.88
CA ASN A 267 16.97 -18.13 -21.81
C ASN A 267 16.78 -17.32 -20.52
N PRO A 268 16.02 -16.21 -20.58
CA PRO A 268 15.56 -15.54 -19.38
C PRO A 268 14.65 -16.45 -18.54
N ASP A 269 15.09 -16.73 -17.32
CA ASP A 269 14.36 -17.54 -16.35
C ASP A 269 14.35 -16.90 -14.97
N ILE A 270 13.44 -17.36 -14.14
CA ILE A 270 13.29 -16.85 -12.78
C ILE A 270 14.16 -17.71 -11.82
N TYR A 271 14.96 -17.01 -11.05
CA TYR A 271 15.82 -17.59 -10.02
C TYR A 271 15.47 -17.03 -8.66
N LEU A 272 15.52 -17.88 -7.64
CA LEU A 272 15.47 -17.47 -6.25
C LEU A 272 16.90 -17.22 -5.78
N ILE A 273 17.16 -16.02 -5.28
CA ILE A 273 18.46 -15.63 -4.71
C ILE A 273 18.31 -15.23 -3.24
N ASP A 274 19.39 -15.31 -2.47
CA ASP A 274 19.46 -14.73 -1.14
C ASP A 274 19.84 -13.22 -1.23
N PHE A 275 19.77 -12.53 -0.09
CA PHE A 275 20.13 -11.11 0.00
C PHE A 275 21.61 -10.80 -0.28
N LYS A 276 22.46 -11.83 -0.38
CA LYS A 276 23.87 -11.71 -0.84
C LYS A 276 24.01 -11.95 -2.35
N GLY A 277 22.90 -12.13 -3.07
CA GLY A 277 22.88 -12.35 -4.52
C GLY A 277 23.20 -13.79 -4.94
N ARG A 278 23.36 -14.74 -4.01
CA ARG A 278 23.69 -16.13 -4.31
C ARG A 278 22.42 -16.88 -4.75
N ILE A 279 22.51 -17.56 -5.88
CA ILE A 279 21.42 -18.39 -6.39
C ILE A 279 21.16 -19.56 -5.41
N LYS A 280 19.91 -19.67 -4.98
CA LYS A 280 19.40 -20.81 -4.18
C LYS A 280 18.80 -21.88 -5.08
N THR A 281 18.03 -21.42 -6.10
CA THR A 281 17.40 -22.37 -7.03
C THR A 281 16.93 -21.63 -8.29
N ARG A 282 16.88 -22.33 -9.42
CA ARG A 282 16.19 -21.91 -10.65
C ARG A 282 14.74 -22.34 -10.53
N LEU A 283 13.80 -21.39 -10.54
CA LEU A 283 12.37 -21.65 -10.36
C LEU A 283 11.68 -22.07 -11.64
N THR A 284 12.04 -21.45 -12.78
CA THR A 284 11.48 -21.79 -14.10
C THR A 284 12.51 -22.45 -14.99
N ARG A 285 12.04 -23.33 -15.87
CA ARG A 285 12.82 -24.04 -16.89
C ARG A 285 11.92 -24.31 -18.10
N GLY A 286 12.55 -24.57 -19.25
CA GLY A 286 11.84 -24.97 -20.46
C GLY A 286 11.92 -23.91 -21.57
N PRO A 287 11.26 -24.14 -22.68
CA PRO A 287 11.23 -23.20 -23.78
C PRO A 287 10.51 -21.89 -23.39
N GLY A 288 10.92 -20.82 -24.06
CA GLY A 288 10.30 -19.50 -23.88
C GLY A 288 10.90 -18.68 -22.74
N ILE A 289 10.47 -17.43 -22.70
CA ILE A 289 10.93 -16.40 -21.75
C ILE A 289 10.09 -16.49 -20.47
N ASN A 290 10.73 -16.43 -19.32
CA ASN A 290 10.09 -16.39 -18.01
C ASN A 290 10.60 -15.17 -17.24
N VAL A 291 9.75 -14.15 -17.04
CA VAL A 291 10.16 -12.83 -16.54
C VAL A 291 9.13 -12.23 -15.58
N SER A 292 9.44 -11.06 -14.99
CA SER A 292 8.53 -10.25 -14.17
C SER A 292 7.88 -11.04 -13.03
N PRO A 293 8.65 -11.66 -12.13
CA PRO A 293 8.10 -12.40 -11.00
C PRO A 293 7.39 -11.48 -10.01
N ALA A 294 6.33 -12.00 -9.36
CA ALA A 294 5.62 -11.35 -8.27
C ALA A 294 5.17 -12.39 -7.24
N TRP A 295 5.53 -12.21 -5.97
CA TRP A 295 5.18 -13.13 -4.90
C TRP A 295 3.76 -12.94 -4.39
N SER A 296 3.12 -14.05 -4.05
CA SER A 296 1.92 -14.00 -3.20
C SER A 296 2.29 -13.51 -1.78
N PRO A 297 1.36 -12.87 -1.04
CA PRO A 297 1.67 -12.32 0.28
C PRO A 297 2.10 -13.39 1.31
N ASP A 298 1.70 -14.65 1.13
CA ASP A 298 2.10 -15.78 1.96
C ASP A 298 3.42 -16.45 1.51
N GLY A 299 4.01 -15.99 0.39
CA GLY A 299 5.25 -16.53 -0.18
C GLY A 299 5.16 -17.94 -0.77
N LYS A 300 3.95 -18.52 -0.86
CA LYS A 300 3.77 -19.89 -1.36
C LYS A 300 3.60 -19.97 -2.87
N HIS A 301 3.21 -18.87 -3.50
CA HIS A 301 2.98 -18.81 -4.94
C HIS A 301 3.78 -17.67 -5.58
N LEU A 302 4.10 -17.84 -6.85
CA LEU A 302 4.77 -16.85 -7.67
C LEU A 302 3.98 -16.64 -8.98
N ALA A 303 3.50 -15.42 -9.19
CA ALA A 303 3.01 -15.01 -10.51
C ALA A 303 4.19 -14.58 -11.38
N PHE A 304 4.14 -14.84 -12.66
CA PHE A 304 5.18 -14.46 -13.62
C PHE A 304 4.64 -14.41 -15.04
N VAL A 305 5.39 -13.77 -15.92
CA VAL A 305 5.11 -13.72 -17.35
C VAL A 305 5.85 -14.85 -18.05
N SER A 306 5.17 -15.57 -18.94
CA SER A 306 5.79 -16.53 -19.84
C SER A 306 5.15 -16.52 -21.22
N ASP A 307 5.96 -16.65 -22.26
CA ASP A 307 5.52 -16.78 -23.66
C ASP A 307 5.45 -18.24 -24.16
N ARG A 308 5.60 -19.22 -23.26
CA ARG A 308 5.58 -20.67 -23.57
C ARG A 308 4.32 -21.13 -24.30
N SER A 309 3.25 -20.35 -24.26
CA SER A 309 2.00 -20.60 -24.99
C SER A 309 1.86 -19.78 -26.28
N GLY A 310 2.98 -19.24 -26.82
CA GLY A 310 3.05 -18.49 -28.07
C GLY A 310 3.04 -16.97 -27.89
N SER A 311 2.55 -16.44 -26.75
CA SER A 311 2.55 -15.01 -26.45
C SER A 311 2.68 -14.79 -24.93
N PRO A 312 3.13 -13.59 -24.52
CA PRO A 312 3.29 -13.27 -23.09
C PRO A 312 1.97 -13.36 -22.33
N GLN A 313 1.92 -14.24 -21.34
CA GLN A 313 0.76 -14.50 -20.49
C GLN A 313 1.17 -14.63 -19.03
N ILE A 314 0.23 -14.42 -18.12
CA ILE A 314 0.48 -14.57 -16.70
C ILE A 314 0.27 -16.03 -16.29
N TYR A 315 1.26 -16.55 -15.58
CA TYR A 315 1.26 -17.87 -14.97
C TYR A 315 1.38 -17.73 -13.45
N VAL A 316 0.80 -18.67 -12.73
CA VAL A 316 0.98 -18.83 -11.26
C VAL A 316 1.62 -20.18 -10.99
N MET A 317 2.72 -20.17 -10.24
CA MET A 317 3.47 -21.34 -9.80
C MET A 317 3.27 -21.59 -8.31
N ASP A 318 3.01 -22.81 -7.90
CA ASP A 318 3.19 -23.27 -6.51
C ASP A 318 4.69 -23.53 -6.27
N ILE A 319 5.25 -22.87 -5.26
CA ILE A 319 6.71 -22.92 -5.00
C ILE A 319 7.17 -24.29 -4.50
N ARG A 320 6.33 -25.00 -3.78
CA ARG A 320 6.63 -26.32 -3.22
C ARG A 320 6.68 -27.40 -4.30
N THR A 321 5.66 -27.42 -5.18
CA THR A 321 5.54 -28.45 -6.23
C THR A 321 6.22 -28.04 -7.54
N ARG A 322 6.44 -26.75 -7.74
CA ARG A 322 6.90 -26.12 -9.00
C ARG A 322 5.96 -26.30 -10.17
N SER A 323 4.73 -26.69 -9.92
CA SER A 323 3.68 -26.73 -10.92
C SER A 323 3.25 -25.31 -11.23
N ALA A 324 3.23 -24.95 -12.54
CA ALA A 324 2.81 -23.64 -13.01
C ALA A 324 1.60 -23.79 -13.95
N ARG A 325 0.60 -22.94 -13.75
CA ARG A 325 -0.58 -22.88 -14.62
C ARG A 325 -0.79 -21.48 -15.16
N ARG A 326 -1.25 -21.38 -16.40
CA ARG A 326 -1.67 -20.12 -17.02
C ARG A 326 -2.96 -19.63 -16.37
N ILE A 327 -3.09 -18.31 -16.14
CA ILE A 327 -4.27 -17.69 -15.54
C ILE A 327 -4.91 -16.61 -16.43
N THR A 328 -4.25 -16.18 -17.52
CA THR A 328 -4.78 -15.22 -18.48
C THR A 328 -4.95 -15.87 -19.85
N TYR A 329 -6.15 -15.78 -20.44
CA TYR A 329 -6.50 -16.39 -21.72
C TYR A 329 -7.01 -15.34 -22.72
N SER A 330 -7.45 -14.18 -22.25
CA SER A 330 -7.88 -13.05 -23.05
C SER A 330 -6.70 -12.13 -23.37
N GLY A 331 -6.68 -11.56 -24.60
CA GLY A 331 -5.61 -10.69 -25.07
C GLY A 331 -4.35 -11.45 -25.48
N ALA A 332 -3.58 -10.84 -26.40
CA ALA A 332 -2.36 -11.42 -26.94
C ALA A 332 -1.09 -11.06 -26.15
N TYR A 333 -1.19 -10.15 -25.18
CA TYR A 333 -0.03 -9.66 -24.44
C TYR A 333 -0.44 -9.26 -23.02
N ASN A 334 -0.02 -10.03 -22.02
CA ASN A 334 -0.29 -9.80 -20.61
C ASN A 334 1.01 -9.81 -19.81
N THR A 335 1.31 -8.75 -19.06
CA THR A 335 2.60 -8.54 -18.37
C THR A 335 2.44 -7.84 -17.03
N ASP A 336 3.55 -7.67 -16.28
CA ASP A 336 3.63 -6.94 -15.01
C ASP A 336 2.61 -7.37 -13.94
N PRO A 337 2.52 -8.66 -13.62
CA PRO A 337 1.61 -9.13 -12.58
C PRO A 337 2.01 -8.60 -11.21
N GLN A 338 1.00 -8.27 -10.38
CA GLN A 338 1.19 -7.88 -8.99
C GLN A 338 0.06 -8.48 -8.15
N TRP A 339 0.43 -9.19 -7.09
CA TRP A 339 -0.53 -9.74 -6.13
C TRP A 339 -1.12 -8.64 -5.25
N SER A 340 -2.41 -8.75 -4.97
CA SER A 340 -3.00 -7.98 -3.89
C SER A 340 -2.41 -8.40 -2.53
N PRO A 341 -2.30 -7.52 -1.54
CA PRO A 341 -1.81 -7.89 -0.21
C PRO A 341 -2.74 -8.88 0.51
N HIS A 342 -3.98 -9.07 0.03
CA HIS A 342 -4.92 -10.08 0.54
C HIS A 342 -4.77 -11.44 -0.15
N GLY A 343 -4.01 -11.53 -1.25
CA GLY A 343 -3.79 -12.76 -1.99
C GLY A 343 -4.97 -13.23 -2.86
N ASP A 344 -6.03 -12.45 -2.93
CA ASP A 344 -7.30 -12.78 -3.61
C ASP A 344 -7.34 -12.35 -5.09
N ARG A 345 -6.49 -11.38 -5.48
CA ARG A 345 -6.45 -10.83 -6.85
C ARG A 345 -5.01 -10.63 -7.34
N ILE A 346 -4.84 -10.67 -8.66
CA ILE A 346 -3.62 -10.27 -9.37
C ILE A 346 -4.01 -9.17 -10.35
N VAL A 347 -3.39 -7.97 -10.25
CA VAL A 347 -3.49 -6.94 -11.28
C VAL A 347 -2.35 -7.11 -12.26
N TYR A 348 -2.60 -6.74 -13.52
CA TYR A 348 -1.60 -6.87 -14.57
C TYR A 348 -1.85 -5.86 -15.70
N THR A 349 -0.87 -5.66 -16.55
CA THR A 349 -0.98 -4.91 -17.80
C THR A 349 -1.38 -5.87 -18.91
N GLY A 350 -2.53 -5.65 -19.55
CA GLY A 350 -3.00 -6.41 -20.71
C GLY A 350 -3.17 -5.52 -21.94
N ARG A 351 -2.94 -6.05 -23.13
CA ARG A 351 -3.16 -5.34 -24.40
C ARG A 351 -4.51 -5.70 -24.98
N THR A 352 -5.37 -4.70 -25.17
CA THR A 352 -6.68 -4.80 -25.82
C THR A 352 -6.87 -3.62 -26.75
N GLU A 353 -7.46 -3.85 -27.95
CA GLU A 353 -7.72 -2.83 -28.96
C GLU A 353 -6.49 -1.95 -29.28
N GLY A 354 -5.30 -2.57 -29.32
CA GLY A 354 -4.04 -1.89 -29.60
C GLY A 354 -3.45 -1.08 -28.44
N ARG A 355 -4.13 -0.95 -27.31
CA ARG A 355 -3.72 -0.17 -26.13
C ARG A 355 -3.45 -1.05 -24.92
N PHE A 356 -2.54 -0.60 -24.06
CA PHE A 356 -2.31 -1.23 -22.77
C PHE A 356 -3.33 -0.74 -21.74
N GLN A 357 -3.91 -1.69 -20.99
CA GLN A 357 -4.88 -1.42 -19.96
C GLN A 357 -4.55 -2.22 -18.68
N VAL A 358 -4.99 -1.73 -17.53
CA VAL A 358 -4.90 -2.47 -16.27
C VAL A 358 -6.09 -3.40 -16.14
N PHE A 359 -5.79 -4.65 -15.84
CA PHE A 359 -6.76 -5.71 -15.56
C PHE A 359 -6.55 -6.32 -14.19
N SER A 360 -7.58 -6.96 -13.69
CA SER A 360 -7.55 -7.75 -12.46
C SER A 360 -8.13 -9.13 -12.71
N VAL A 361 -7.48 -10.17 -12.19
CA VAL A 361 -7.91 -11.57 -12.30
C VAL A 361 -7.75 -12.29 -10.96
N SER A 362 -8.56 -13.33 -10.72
CA SER A 362 -8.34 -14.24 -9.58
C SER A 362 -7.02 -15.02 -9.76
N PRO A 363 -6.26 -15.32 -8.70
CA PRO A 363 -5.13 -16.22 -8.78
C PRO A 363 -5.50 -17.61 -9.31
N GLY A 364 -6.76 -18.01 -9.18
CA GLY A 364 -7.36 -19.20 -9.79
C GLY A 364 -7.54 -19.14 -11.31
N GLY A 365 -7.42 -17.95 -11.91
CA GLY A 365 -7.86 -17.71 -13.27
C GLY A 365 -9.32 -17.30 -13.33
N GLY A 366 -9.96 -17.44 -14.49
CA GLY A 366 -11.33 -16.99 -14.79
C GLY A 366 -11.33 -15.69 -15.58
N ASP A 367 -12.50 -15.04 -15.67
CA ASP A 367 -12.69 -13.83 -16.48
C ASP A 367 -11.98 -12.62 -15.83
N PRO A 368 -11.11 -11.94 -16.59
CA PRO A 368 -10.46 -10.74 -16.12
C PRO A 368 -11.43 -9.55 -16.07
N ILE A 369 -11.25 -8.69 -15.09
CA ILE A 369 -11.96 -7.42 -14.99
C ILE A 369 -11.04 -6.33 -15.52
N GLN A 370 -11.45 -5.61 -16.56
CA GLN A 370 -10.76 -4.43 -17.05
C GLN A 370 -11.03 -3.24 -16.12
N LEU A 371 -9.96 -2.56 -15.67
CA LEU A 371 -10.05 -1.47 -14.70
C LEU A 371 -9.83 -0.09 -15.32
N THR A 372 -9.19 -0.03 -16.52
CA THR A 372 -8.90 1.23 -17.23
C THR A 372 -9.28 1.13 -18.70
N TYR A 373 -9.65 2.29 -19.31
CA TYR A 373 -10.19 2.31 -20.68
C TYR A 373 -9.62 3.41 -21.56
N SER A 374 -8.97 4.45 -20.98
CA SER A 374 -8.50 5.65 -21.70
C SER A 374 -6.99 5.77 -21.66
N GLY A 375 -6.35 6.00 -22.81
CA GLY A 375 -4.89 6.08 -22.97
C GLY A 375 -4.22 4.70 -22.84
N ASN A 376 -2.89 4.67 -22.69
CA ASN A 376 -2.14 3.47 -22.30
C ASN A 376 -1.92 3.49 -20.79
N ASN A 377 -2.24 2.40 -20.12
CA ASN A 377 -2.18 2.23 -18.67
C ASN A 377 -1.36 0.99 -18.34
N GLU A 378 -0.27 1.15 -17.60
CA GLU A 378 0.75 0.11 -17.42
C GLU A 378 1.31 0.09 -16.00
N ASN A 379 2.02 -1.00 -15.66
CA ASN A 379 2.76 -1.20 -14.42
C ASN A 379 1.92 -0.98 -13.16
N PRO A 380 0.80 -1.69 -13.00
CA PRO A 380 -0.04 -1.54 -11.83
C PRO A 380 0.69 -2.01 -10.56
N SER A 381 0.43 -1.35 -9.44
CA SER A 381 0.94 -1.73 -8.12
C SER A 381 -0.11 -1.49 -7.04
N TRP A 382 -0.36 -2.50 -6.23
CA TRP A 382 -1.30 -2.41 -5.12
C TRP A 382 -0.78 -1.50 -3.99
N SER A 383 -1.70 -0.77 -3.37
CA SER A 383 -1.46 -0.16 -2.06
C SER A 383 -1.29 -1.24 -0.97
N PRO A 384 -0.54 -0.98 0.11
CA PRO A 384 -0.29 -1.97 1.15
C PRO A 384 -1.55 -2.43 1.90
N ASP A 385 -2.62 -1.64 1.88
CA ASP A 385 -3.93 -2.00 2.44
C ASP A 385 -4.87 -2.70 1.45
N GLY A 386 -4.45 -2.88 0.18
CA GLY A 386 -5.22 -3.55 -0.87
C GLY A 386 -6.42 -2.78 -1.40
N ARG A 387 -6.59 -1.52 -1.00
CA ARG A 387 -7.77 -0.72 -1.37
C ARG A 387 -7.59 0.10 -2.64
N GLN A 388 -6.34 0.34 -3.05
CA GLN A 388 -6.02 1.20 -4.19
C GLN A 388 -4.96 0.55 -5.09
N ILE A 389 -4.91 1.01 -6.33
CA ILE A 389 -3.96 0.58 -7.35
C ILE A 389 -3.31 1.83 -7.94
N LEU A 390 -1.98 1.88 -7.89
CA LEU A 390 -1.13 2.87 -8.55
C LEU A 390 -0.78 2.35 -9.95
N PHE A 391 -0.75 3.22 -10.96
CA PHE A 391 -0.38 2.84 -12.34
C PHE A 391 0.14 4.05 -13.12
N SER A 392 0.88 3.80 -14.20
CA SER A 392 1.32 4.85 -15.12
C SER A 392 0.36 4.97 -16.30
N SER A 393 0.07 6.21 -16.76
CA SER A 393 -0.94 6.47 -17.81
C SER A 393 -0.53 7.59 -18.75
N THR A 394 -0.87 7.45 -20.04
CA THR A 394 -0.73 8.49 -21.07
C THR A 394 -2.06 9.21 -21.39
N ARG A 395 -3.11 9.04 -20.55
CA ARG A 395 -4.45 9.58 -20.83
C ARG A 395 -4.54 11.10 -20.95
N MET A 396 -3.58 11.83 -20.39
CA MET A 396 -3.56 13.30 -20.40
C MET A 396 -2.50 13.88 -21.32
N SER A 397 -1.48 13.12 -21.68
CA SER A 397 -0.38 13.55 -22.56
C SER A 397 0.41 12.33 -23.03
N PRO A 398 1.23 12.44 -24.11
CA PRO A 398 2.13 11.38 -24.54
C PRO A 398 3.09 10.91 -23.44
N GLU A 399 3.53 11.81 -22.57
CA GLU A 399 4.34 11.49 -21.40
C GLU A 399 3.47 10.86 -20.32
N LYS A 400 3.95 9.73 -19.78
CA LYS A 400 3.25 9.03 -18.71
C LYS A 400 3.26 9.87 -17.43
N ALA A 401 2.12 9.88 -16.74
CA ALA A 401 1.96 10.35 -15.37
C ALA A 401 1.53 9.21 -14.46
N LEU A 402 1.73 9.33 -13.16
CA LEU A 402 1.21 8.37 -12.19
C LEU A 402 -0.21 8.71 -11.80
N PHE A 403 -1.04 7.69 -11.81
CA PHE A 403 -2.44 7.72 -11.40
C PHE A 403 -2.68 6.71 -10.29
N VAL A 404 -3.70 6.99 -9.49
CA VAL A 404 -4.22 6.06 -8.48
C VAL A 404 -5.72 5.89 -8.71
N MET A 405 -6.21 4.67 -8.45
CA MET A 405 -7.63 4.31 -8.50
C MET A 405 -7.98 3.40 -7.32
N TYR A 406 -9.25 3.27 -7.02
CA TYR A 406 -9.71 2.23 -6.10
C TYR A 406 -9.56 0.84 -6.73
N ALA A 407 -9.53 -0.21 -5.91
CA ALA A 407 -9.36 -1.60 -6.34
C ALA A 407 -10.39 -2.07 -7.39
N ASN A 408 -11.57 -1.43 -7.44
CA ASN A 408 -12.63 -1.68 -8.42
C ASN A 408 -12.52 -0.85 -9.72
N GLY A 409 -11.41 -0.10 -9.91
CA GLY A 409 -11.17 0.74 -11.08
C GLY A 409 -11.81 2.13 -11.03
N ARG A 410 -12.63 2.45 -10.01
CA ARG A 410 -13.25 3.78 -9.84
C ARG A 410 -12.30 4.78 -9.19
N GLY A 411 -12.70 6.07 -9.20
CA GLY A 411 -11.96 7.14 -8.52
C GLY A 411 -10.57 7.39 -9.10
N GLN A 412 -10.40 7.19 -10.40
CA GLN A 412 -9.11 7.39 -11.08
C GLN A 412 -8.72 8.86 -11.04
N ARG A 413 -7.58 9.15 -10.43
CA ARG A 413 -7.04 10.52 -10.30
C ARG A 413 -5.53 10.55 -10.51
N MET A 414 -5.04 11.64 -11.06
CA MET A 414 -3.61 11.87 -11.20
C MET A 414 -2.98 12.06 -9.82
N LEU A 415 -1.87 11.38 -9.56
CA LEU A 415 -1.10 11.49 -8.35
C LEU A 415 0.07 12.45 -8.51
N LEU A 416 0.89 12.23 -9.53
CA LEU A 416 2.02 13.10 -9.86
C LEU A 416 2.39 13.04 -11.35
N ARG A 417 3.03 14.11 -11.82
CA ARG A 417 3.53 14.24 -13.19
C ARG A 417 4.92 14.87 -13.20
N TYR A 418 5.73 14.47 -14.15
CA TYR A 418 6.99 15.11 -14.53
C TYR A 418 6.97 15.49 -16.00
N SER A 419 7.71 16.54 -16.39
CA SER A 419 7.76 17.03 -17.76
C SER A 419 8.16 15.96 -18.77
N ASN A 420 9.14 15.12 -18.41
CA ASN A 420 9.67 14.07 -19.30
C ASN A 420 9.03 12.69 -19.03
N GLY A 421 8.02 12.65 -18.19
CA GLY A 421 7.25 11.46 -17.84
C GLY A 421 7.79 10.64 -16.67
N VAL A 422 6.88 9.90 -16.06
CA VAL A 422 7.13 8.96 -14.96
C VAL A 422 6.52 7.60 -15.27
N GLU A 423 7.21 6.54 -14.88
CA GLU A 423 6.77 5.18 -15.17
C GLU A 423 7.24 4.18 -14.12
N ILE A 424 6.77 2.92 -14.21
CA ILE A 424 7.23 1.76 -13.43
C ILE A 424 7.20 2.08 -11.93
N ALA A 425 6.03 2.47 -11.43
CA ALA A 425 5.88 2.74 -10.02
C ALA A 425 5.66 1.47 -9.21
N ASN A 426 6.10 1.51 -7.95
CA ASN A 426 5.80 0.48 -6.96
C ASN A 426 5.39 1.13 -5.64
N TRP A 427 4.26 0.72 -5.13
CA TRP A 427 3.80 1.13 -3.82
C TRP A 427 4.52 0.32 -2.74
N GLY A 428 5.21 0.98 -1.84
CA GLY A 428 5.91 0.35 -0.73
C GLY A 428 4.98 0.07 0.45
N PRO A 429 5.47 -0.65 1.47
CA PRO A 429 4.71 -0.95 2.67
C PRO A 429 4.51 0.29 3.54
N ASN A 430 3.55 0.21 4.47
CA ASN A 430 3.42 1.15 5.57
C ASN A 430 4.68 1.06 6.47
N ARG A 431 5.19 2.22 6.90
CA ARG A 431 6.34 2.32 7.80
C ARG A 431 5.86 2.80 9.17
N LEU A 432 5.47 1.86 9.98
CA LEU A 432 5.01 2.09 11.37
C LEU A 432 6.16 2.43 12.32
#